data_daa9dd97b86dec1ea7e7d08ff11451d5
#
_entry.id   daa9dd97b86dec1ea7e7d08ff11451d5
#
_cell.length_a   1.000
_cell.length_b   1.000
_cell.length_c   1.000
_cell.angle_alpha   90.00
_cell.angle_beta   90.00
_cell.angle_gamma   90.00
#
_symmetry.space_group_name_H-M   'P 1'
#
loop_
_entity.id
_entity.type
_entity.pdbx_description
1 polymer ?
#
loop_
_entity_poly.entity_id
_entity_poly.type
_entity_poly.pdbx_seq_one_letter_code
_entity_poly.pdbx_strand_id
1 'polypeptide(L)'
;MTEQMNENRYLTFALGKGRLANKTMELLEEIGITCEEMKDKDSRKLIFVNEELKLKFFLAKGPDVPTYVEYGAADIGVVGKDTILEEGRRVYEVLDLGYGRCRMCVCGPESAAELLRHHEMIRVATKYPNI
;
A
#
# COMPACT_ATOMS: atom_id res chain seq x y z
N MET A 1 19.14 -1.28 30.75
CA MET A 1 19.35 -0.20 29.78
C MET A 1 17.97 0.28 29.34
N THR A 2 17.53 1.37 29.86
CA THR A 2 16.36 2.07 29.37
C THR A 2 16.75 2.72 28.05
N GLU A 3 16.28 2.16 26.93
CA GLU A 3 16.29 2.86 25.66
C GLU A 3 15.56 4.18 25.89
N GLN A 4 16.30 5.28 25.86
CA GLN A 4 15.71 6.59 25.72
C GLN A 4 14.96 6.56 24.38
N MET A 5 13.65 6.36 24.44
CA MET A 5 12.78 6.60 23.29
C MET A 5 13.08 8.02 22.82
N ASN A 6 13.61 8.09 21.62
CA ASN A 6 14.01 9.36 21.02
C ASN A 6 12.73 10.20 20.84
N GLU A 7 12.51 11.16 21.74
CA GLU A 7 11.31 12.02 21.81
C GLU A 7 11.04 12.79 20.51
N ASN A 8 12.00 12.74 19.57
CA ASN A 8 11.92 13.37 18.26
C ASN A 8 11.63 12.39 17.10
N ARG A 9 11.32 11.12 17.38
CA ARG A 9 11.02 10.16 16.32
C ARG A 9 9.60 10.37 15.80
N TYR A 10 9.49 10.54 14.47
CA TYR A 10 8.20 10.55 13.77
C TYR A 10 7.77 9.11 13.46
N LEU A 11 6.50 8.81 13.71
CA LEU A 11 5.88 7.60 13.14
C LEU A 11 5.65 7.84 11.65
N THR A 12 6.24 7.01 10.81
CA THR A 12 6.29 7.24 9.36
C THR A 12 5.40 6.25 8.63
N PHE A 13 4.50 6.79 7.80
CA PHE A 13 3.60 6.03 6.93
C PHE A 13 4.06 6.09 5.48
N ALA A 14 4.17 4.92 4.84
CA ALA A 14 4.31 4.81 3.39
C ALA A 14 2.95 4.49 2.76
N LEU A 15 2.48 5.34 1.88
CA LEU A 15 1.19 5.20 1.22
C LEU A 15 1.38 5.01 -0.28
N GLY A 16 0.69 4.03 -0.85
CA GLY A 16 0.61 3.88 -2.31
C GLY A 16 -0.17 5.05 -2.91
N LYS A 17 0.44 5.74 -3.91
CA LYS A 17 -0.21 6.87 -4.60
C LYS A 17 -1.60 6.52 -5.14
N GLY A 18 -2.48 7.51 -5.15
CA GLY A 18 -3.81 7.44 -5.75
C GLY A 18 -4.93 7.16 -4.75
N ARG A 19 -5.94 6.42 -5.17
CA ARG A 19 -7.18 6.23 -4.40
C ARG A 19 -6.96 5.63 -3.01
N LEU A 20 -6.00 4.73 -2.84
CA LEU A 20 -5.71 4.13 -1.53
C LEU A 20 -5.18 5.15 -0.54
N ALA A 21 -4.27 6.05 -0.97
CA ALA A 21 -3.77 7.11 -0.10
C ALA A 21 -4.91 8.03 0.36
N ASN A 22 -5.78 8.45 -0.56
CA ASN A 22 -6.93 9.31 -0.23
C ASN A 22 -7.87 8.64 0.78
N LYS A 23 -8.24 7.39 0.53
CA LYS A 23 -9.07 6.61 1.44
C LYS A 23 -8.43 6.41 2.82
N THR A 24 -7.13 6.20 2.86
CA THR A 24 -6.40 6.10 4.12
C THR A 24 -6.46 7.41 4.90
N MET A 25 -6.27 8.54 4.21
CA MET A 25 -6.35 9.85 4.87
C MET A 25 -7.76 10.15 5.37
N GLU A 26 -8.80 9.83 4.60
CA GLU A 26 -10.20 9.92 5.05
C GLU A 26 -10.42 9.13 6.35
N LEU A 27 -9.94 7.88 6.40
CA LEU A 27 -10.07 7.02 7.57
C LEU A 27 -9.31 7.57 8.79
N LEU A 28 -8.10 8.11 8.56
CA LEU A 28 -7.31 8.72 9.63
C LEU A 28 -7.97 10.01 10.15
N GLU A 29 -8.60 10.79 9.29
CA GLU A 29 -9.36 11.99 9.69
C GLU A 29 -10.55 11.64 10.62
N GLU A 30 -11.22 10.51 10.38
CA GLU A 30 -12.32 10.05 11.26
C GLU A 30 -11.88 9.81 12.70
N ILE A 31 -10.61 9.49 12.93
CA ILE A 31 -10.02 9.29 14.26
C ILE A 31 -9.21 10.50 14.73
N GLY A 32 -9.33 11.64 14.06
CA GLY A 32 -8.67 12.89 14.43
C GLY A 32 -7.22 13.04 13.98
N ILE A 33 -6.74 12.17 13.11
CA ILE A 33 -5.39 12.28 12.54
C ILE A 33 -5.49 12.98 11.18
N THR A 34 -4.98 14.21 11.11
CA THR A 34 -5.00 15.02 9.89
C THR A 34 -3.60 15.35 9.41
N CYS A 35 -3.46 15.64 8.13
CA CYS A 35 -2.26 16.23 7.55
C CYS A 35 -2.69 17.27 6.52
N GLU A 36 -2.70 18.54 6.95
CA GLU A 36 -3.17 19.66 6.12
C GLU A 36 -2.38 19.78 4.80
N GLU A 37 -1.09 19.49 4.84
CA GLU A 37 -0.25 19.53 3.65
C GLU A 37 -0.69 18.55 2.56
N MET A 38 -1.34 17.44 2.90
CA MET A 38 -1.83 16.43 1.94
C MET A 38 -3.14 16.83 1.26
N LYS A 39 -3.81 17.87 1.75
CA LYS A 39 -5.06 18.36 1.16
C LYS A 39 -4.83 19.15 -0.12
N ASP A 40 -3.64 19.66 -0.34
CA ASP A 40 -3.24 20.34 -1.58
C ASP A 40 -3.00 19.32 -2.69
N LYS A 41 -4.01 19.14 -3.55
CA LYS A 41 -3.98 18.18 -4.66
C LYS A 41 -3.03 18.60 -5.79
N ASP A 42 -2.65 19.85 -5.86
CA ASP A 42 -1.73 20.39 -6.88
C ASP A 42 -0.26 20.28 -6.44
N SER A 43 -0.03 19.89 -5.21
CA SER A 43 1.32 19.70 -4.67
C SER A 43 2.02 18.51 -5.33
N ARG A 44 3.25 18.77 -5.80
CA ARG A 44 4.17 17.70 -6.26
C ARG A 44 4.99 17.10 -5.13
N LYS A 45 4.73 17.53 -3.92
CA LYS A 45 5.39 17.05 -2.70
C LYS A 45 5.08 15.57 -2.50
N LEU A 46 6.05 14.82 -2.04
CA LEU A 46 5.92 13.38 -1.76
C LEU A 46 6.04 13.05 -0.27
N ILE A 47 6.52 13.99 0.53
CA ILE A 47 6.70 13.83 1.97
C ILE A 47 5.91 14.93 2.66
N PHE A 48 5.10 14.55 3.62
CA PHE A 48 4.20 15.42 4.37
C PHE A 48 4.38 15.16 5.85
N VAL A 49 4.31 16.21 6.66
CA VAL A 49 4.58 16.14 8.09
C VAL A 49 3.45 16.76 8.87
N ASN A 50 3.02 16.09 9.93
CA ASN A 50 2.22 16.66 11.00
C ASN A 50 3.12 16.78 12.23
N GLU A 51 3.55 18.00 12.53
CA GLU A 51 4.50 18.29 13.63
C GLU A 51 3.87 18.06 15.00
N GLU A 52 2.57 18.34 15.13
CA GLU A 52 1.84 18.24 16.41
C GLU A 52 1.74 16.78 16.84
N LEU A 53 1.37 15.89 15.93
CA LEU A 53 1.19 14.47 16.19
C LEU A 53 2.48 13.66 15.99
N LYS A 54 3.58 14.29 15.55
CA LYS A 54 4.84 13.62 15.19
C LYS A 54 4.64 12.50 14.17
N LEU A 55 3.83 12.78 13.14
CA LEU A 55 3.54 11.86 12.04
C LEU A 55 4.18 12.36 10.75
N LYS A 56 4.68 11.42 9.98
CA LYS A 56 5.22 11.64 8.64
C LYS A 56 4.53 10.71 7.66
N PHE A 57 4.12 11.25 6.54
CA PHE A 57 3.54 10.48 5.43
C PHE A 57 4.39 10.67 4.19
N PHE A 58 4.65 9.61 3.46
CA PHE A 58 5.21 9.76 2.13
C PHE A 58 4.47 8.89 1.11
N LEU A 59 4.40 9.40 -0.11
CA LEU A 59 3.75 8.75 -1.23
C LEU A 59 4.78 7.99 -2.06
N ALA A 60 4.54 6.71 -2.27
CA ALA A 60 5.39 5.82 -3.06
C ALA A 60 4.58 5.08 -4.13
N LYS A 61 5.26 4.38 -5.01
CA LYS A 61 4.60 3.38 -5.85
C LYS A 61 4.15 2.21 -4.96
N GLY A 62 2.95 1.68 -5.22
CA GLY A 62 2.40 0.58 -4.41
C GLY A 62 3.38 -0.58 -4.20
N PRO A 63 4.02 -1.13 -5.25
CA PRO A 63 4.98 -2.22 -5.12
C PRO A 63 6.21 -1.92 -4.23
N ASP A 64 6.57 -0.65 -4.09
CA ASP A 64 7.73 -0.24 -3.29
C ASP A 64 7.41 -0.13 -1.79
N VAL A 65 6.14 0.06 -1.43
CA VAL A 65 5.72 0.28 -0.03
C VAL A 65 6.14 -0.86 0.91
N PRO A 66 5.95 -2.15 0.58
CA PRO A 66 6.41 -3.23 1.44
C PRO A 66 7.92 -3.22 1.67
N THR A 67 8.71 -2.81 0.68
CA THR A 67 10.15 -2.68 0.79
C THR A 67 10.55 -1.58 1.79
N TYR A 68 9.89 -0.44 1.74
CA TYR A 68 10.15 0.64 2.69
C TYR A 68 9.86 0.24 4.13
N VAL A 69 8.82 -0.56 4.35
CA VAL A 69 8.48 -1.09 5.68
C VAL A 69 9.50 -2.14 6.13
N GLU A 70 9.84 -3.10 5.27
CA GLU A 70 10.81 -4.15 5.59
C GLU A 70 12.17 -3.58 6.02
N TYR A 71 12.63 -2.53 5.33
CA TYR A 71 13.93 -1.90 5.63
C TYR A 71 13.84 -0.78 6.67
N GLY A 72 12.69 -0.53 7.26
CA GLY A 72 12.51 0.46 8.32
C GLY A 72 12.54 1.92 7.87
N ALA A 73 12.44 2.19 6.57
CA ALA A 73 12.25 3.55 6.06
C ALA A 73 10.84 4.09 6.35
N ALA A 74 9.88 3.18 6.53
CA ALA A 74 8.56 3.45 7.08
C ALA A 74 8.27 2.47 8.21
N ASP A 75 7.51 2.92 9.19
CA ASP A 75 7.01 2.08 10.30
C ASP A 75 5.76 1.32 9.86
N ILE A 76 4.91 1.97 9.08
CA ILE A 76 3.61 1.45 8.62
C ILE A 76 3.48 1.68 7.11
N GLY A 77 2.97 0.69 6.41
CA GLY A 77 2.63 0.78 4.99
C GLY A 77 1.15 0.48 4.75
N VAL A 78 0.55 1.17 3.78
CA VAL A 78 -0.81 0.87 3.32
C VAL A 78 -0.80 0.57 1.84
N VAL A 79 -1.15 -0.67 1.51
CA VAL A 79 -1.14 -1.20 0.15
C VAL A 79 -2.23 -2.24 -0.06
N GLY A 80 -2.46 -2.63 -1.31
CA GLY A 80 -3.32 -3.76 -1.63
C GLY A 80 -2.74 -5.09 -1.13
N LYS A 81 -3.60 -6.01 -0.77
CA LYS A 81 -3.23 -7.38 -0.38
C LYS A 81 -2.47 -8.10 -1.51
N ASP A 82 -2.88 -7.88 -2.75
CA ASP A 82 -2.19 -8.37 -3.95
C ASP A 82 -0.71 -7.93 -3.99
N THR A 83 -0.44 -6.69 -3.63
CA THR A 83 0.94 -6.18 -3.56
C THR A 83 1.75 -6.90 -2.47
N ILE A 84 1.18 -7.12 -1.29
CA ILE A 84 1.86 -7.85 -0.22
C ILE A 84 2.21 -9.27 -0.66
N LEU A 85 1.27 -9.96 -1.30
CA LEU A 85 1.46 -11.33 -1.78
C LEU A 85 2.48 -11.41 -2.92
N GLU A 86 2.42 -10.48 -3.87
CA GLU A 86 3.31 -10.46 -5.04
C GLU A 86 4.75 -10.15 -4.65
N GLU A 87 4.96 -9.14 -3.81
CA GLU A 87 6.30 -8.69 -3.42
C GLU A 87 7.00 -9.64 -2.42
N GLY A 88 6.24 -10.41 -1.64
CA GLY A 88 6.76 -11.43 -0.74
C GLY A 88 7.74 -10.91 0.32
N ARG A 89 7.63 -9.65 0.72
CA ARG A 89 8.49 -9.02 1.72
C ARG A 89 8.17 -9.48 3.13
N ARG A 90 9.15 -9.40 4.03
CA ARG A 90 8.99 -9.77 5.45
C ARG A 90 8.32 -8.63 6.22
N VAL A 91 7.02 -8.56 6.10
CA VAL A 91 6.18 -7.58 6.78
C VAL A 91 5.03 -8.28 7.50
N TYR A 92 4.54 -7.67 8.57
CA TYR A 92 3.33 -8.12 9.24
C TYR A 92 2.12 -7.44 8.63
N GLU A 93 1.09 -8.21 8.35
CA GLU A 93 -0.24 -7.69 8.04
C GLU A 93 -0.98 -7.46 9.36
N VAL A 94 -1.10 -6.20 9.77
CA VAL A 94 -1.61 -5.82 11.09
C VAL A 94 -3.12 -5.63 11.06
N LEU A 95 -3.65 -5.05 9.99
CA LEU A 95 -5.06 -4.67 9.88
C LEU A 95 -5.54 -4.70 8.44
N ASP A 96 -6.68 -5.33 8.21
CA ASP A 96 -7.46 -5.17 6.98
C ASP A 96 -8.38 -3.96 7.13
N LEU A 97 -8.15 -2.93 6.32
CA LEU A 97 -8.92 -1.68 6.37
C LEU A 97 -10.34 -1.80 5.78
N GLY A 98 -10.66 -2.94 5.14
CA GLY A 98 -12.00 -3.25 4.64
C GLY A 98 -12.42 -2.52 3.37
N TYR A 99 -11.53 -1.74 2.73
CA TYR A 99 -11.82 -1.04 1.48
C TYR A 99 -10.85 -1.46 0.36
N GLY A 100 -11.17 -1.04 -0.88
CA GLY A 100 -10.37 -1.40 -2.05
C GLY A 100 -10.46 -2.88 -2.41
N ARG A 101 -11.54 -3.56 -2.07
CA ARG A 101 -11.74 -4.98 -2.39
C ARG A 101 -11.66 -5.20 -3.88
N CYS A 102 -10.89 -6.20 -4.26
CA CYS A 102 -10.73 -6.64 -5.64
C CYS A 102 -10.58 -8.16 -5.70
N ARG A 103 -10.53 -8.67 -6.89
CA ARG A 103 -10.25 -10.10 -7.15
C ARG A 103 -9.34 -10.24 -8.36
N MET A 104 -8.48 -11.23 -8.32
CA MET A 104 -7.69 -11.62 -9.46
C MET A 104 -8.57 -12.44 -10.42
N CYS A 105 -8.52 -12.11 -11.69
CA CYS A 105 -9.29 -12.80 -12.73
C CYS A 105 -8.38 -13.16 -13.90
N VAL A 106 -8.57 -14.35 -14.45
CA VAL A 106 -8.00 -14.72 -15.73
C VAL A 106 -8.96 -14.22 -16.82
N CYS A 107 -8.46 -13.42 -17.73
CA CYS A 107 -9.25 -12.84 -18.82
C CYS A 107 -8.63 -13.23 -20.16
N GLY A 108 -9.48 -13.45 -21.15
CA GLY A 108 -9.04 -13.80 -22.49
C GLY A 108 -10.18 -13.63 -23.49
N PRO A 109 -9.93 -13.86 -24.80
CA PRO A 109 -10.98 -13.92 -25.79
C PRO A 109 -11.93 -15.07 -25.50
N GLU A 110 -13.17 -14.98 -25.96
CA GLU A 110 -14.20 -16.01 -25.73
C GLU A 110 -13.76 -17.40 -26.19
N SER A 111 -13.01 -17.47 -27.28
CA SER A 111 -12.41 -18.71 -27.79
C SER A 111 -11.44 -19.40 -26.81
N ALA A 112 -10.85 -18.66 -25.89
CA ALA A 112 -9.94 -19.23 -24.86
C ALA A 112 -10.70 -20.07 -23.83
N ALA A 113 -12.01 -19.89 -23.69
CA ALA A 113 -12.82 -20.70 -22.78
C ALA A 113 -12.83 -22.19 -23.16
N GLU A 114 -12.73 -22.52 -24.44
CA GLU A 114 -12.65 -23.91 -24.91
C GLU A 114 -11.34 -24.57 -24.47
N LEU A 115 -10.21 -23.86 -24.56
CA LEU A 115 -8.90 -24.36 -24.10
C LEU A 115 -8.93 -24.73 -22.62
N LEU A 116 -9.57 -23.90 -21.79
CA LEU A 116 -9.75 -24.17 -20.35
C LEU A 116 -10.61 -25.41 -20.10
N ARG A 117 -11.67 -25.61 -20.86
CA ARG A 117 -12.55 -26.77 -20.72
C ARG A 117 -11.87 -28.09 -21.08
N HIS A 118 -10.96 -28.05 -22.06
CA HIS A 118 -10.25 -29.24 -22.52
C HIS A 118 -8.93 -29.49 -21.79
N HIS A 119 -8.64 -28.72 -20.73
CA HIS A 119 -7.39 -28.80 -19.96
C HIS A 119 -6.12 -28.66 -20.82
N GLU A 120 -6.21 -27.90 -21.90
CA GLU A 120 -5.07 -27.59 -22.75
C GLU A 120 -4.13 -26.60 -22.09
N MET A 121 -2.87 -26.63 -22.47
CA MET A 121 -1.88 -25.67 -21.98
C MET A 121 -2.20 -24.27 -22.52
N ILE A 122 -2.41 -23.32 -21.61
CA ILE A 122 -2.63 -21.92 -21.91
C ILE A 122 -1.42 -21.06 -21.52
N ARG A 123 -1.19 -20.00 -22.28
CA ARG A 123 -0.18 -19.00 -21.97
C ARG A 123 -0.85 -17.80 -21.33
N VAL A 124 -0.42 -17.43 -20.14
CA VAL A 124 -0.96 -16.30 -19.38
C VAL A 124 0.07 -15.18 -19.30
N ALA A 125 -0.31 -13.97 -19.69
CA ALA A 125 0.50 -12.77 -19.48
C ALA A 125 0.03 -12.07 -18.19
N THR A 126 0.94 -11.82 -17.29
CA THR A 126 0.63 -11.19 -16.01
C THR A 126 1.81 -10.35 -15.50
N LYS A 127 1.52 -9.34 -14.70
CA LYS A 127 2.52 -8.64 -13.89
C LYS A 127 2.63 -9.19 -12.45
N TYR A 128 1.90 -10.25 -12.17
CA TYR A 128 1.85 -10.90 -10.86
C TYR A 128 2.33 -12.36 -10.96
N PRO A 129 3.63 -12.62 -11.21
CA PRO A 129 4.14 -13.97 -11.39
C PRO A 129 4.15 -14.81 -10.12
N ASN A 130 4.07 -14.18 -8.94
CA ASN A 130 4.12 -14.87 -7.65
C ASN A 130 2.73 -15.20 -7.08
N ILE A 131 1.69 -14.54 -7.55
CA ILE A 131 0.31 -14.88 -7.23
C ILE A 131 -0.23 -15.86 -8.26
#